data_04a48ecf4cd1b8dc5008bd6bd1bc1a93
#
_entry.id   04a48ecf4cd1b8dc5008bd6bd1bc1a93
#
_cell.length_a   1.000
_cell.length_b   1.000
_cell.length_c   1.000
_cell.angle_alpha   90.00
_cell.angle_beta   90.00
_cell.angle_gamma   90.00
#
_symmetry.space_group_name_H-M   'P 1'
#
loop_
_entity.id
_entity.type
_entity.pdbx_description
1 polymer ?
#
loop_
_entity_poly.entity_id
_entity_poly.type
_entity_poly.pdbx_seq_one_letter_code
_entity_poly.pdbx_strand_id
1 'polypeptide(L)'
;RELKLSEKVLAYGVVIFILLVVLSPHIGLLLLSFGTIWSFAPLPDAYTLQNYATMWEGSKTYILNTVLYAGIAASLDVIIGTAIAYIVIRTGIFGRKWLDYLATAALAVPGVVLGIGYLRTFHSVDVPFTGEPLASWWVIIALALMIRRLPYALRACTAALQQVSLALEEAAESLGATKRRTIQKIVLPLMTGGILAGFVTSFATAAVELSATIMLVSSNSDAPLAYGIYLFMQTPSGRGAGAALGIVAVIVVAIGTVASQFIIERDKKLKASNDVH
;
A
#
# COMPACT_ATOMS: atom_id res chain seq x y z
N ARG A 1 -26.46 1.22 28.04
CA ARG A 1 -26.31 0.52 29.35
C ARG A 1 -24.86 0.67 29.79
N GLU A 2 -24.60 1.25 30.97
CA GLU A 2 -23.26 1.26 31.55
C GLU A 2 -22.86 -0.13 31.99
N LEU A 3 -21.67 -0.58 31.62
CA LEU A 3 -21.14 -1.88 32.00
C LEU A 3 -20.82 -1.90 33.51
N LYS A 4 -21.16 -2.99 34.18
CA LYS A 4 -20.74 -3.25 35.59
C LYS A 4 -19.22 -3.41 35.64
N LEU A 5 -18.62 -3.23 36.82
CA LEU A 5 -17.16 -3.32 36.98
C LEU A 5 -16.61 -4.69 36.52
N SER A 6 -17.29 -5.79 36.83
CA SER A 6 -16.91 -7.13 36.40
C SER A 6 -16.97 -7.30 34.88
N GLU A 7 -17.98 -6.72 34.24
CA GLU A 7 -18.12 -6.73 32.77
C GLU A 7 -17.00 -5.89 32.10
N LYS A 8 -16.62 -4.75 32.71
CA LYS A 8 -15.49 -3.94 32.28
C LYS A 8 -14.17 -4.69 32.36
N VAL A 9 -13.91 -5.31 33.53
CA VAL A 9 -12.69 -6.11 33.78
C VAL A 9 -12.58 -7.26 32.76
N LEU A 10 -13.68 -7.97 32.54
CA LEU A 10 -13.71 -9.06 31.56
C LEU A 10 -13.45 -8.53 30.13
N ALA A 11 -14.13 -7.45 29.73
CA ALA A 11 -13.98 -6.87 28.40
C ALA A 11 -12.54 -6.38 28.16
N TYR A 12 -11.97 -5.63 29.11
CA TYR A 12 -10.57 -5.18 29.01
C TYR A 12 -9.59 -6.36 29.06
N GLY A 13 -9.83 -7.38 29.89
CA GLY A 13 -9.00 -8.58 29.93
C GLY A 13 -8.95 -9.31 28.59
N VAL A 14 -10.10 -9.49 27.95
CA VAL A 14 -10.20 -10.11 26.62
C VAL A 14 -9.48 -9.25 25.57
N VAL A 15 -9.70 -7.93 25.57
CA VAL A 15 -9.04 -7.02 24.62
C VAL A 15 -7.52 -7.04 24.80
N ILE A 16 -7.03 -6.95 26.05
CA ILE A 16 -5.59 -7.00 26.35
C ILE A 16 -5.00 -8.34 25.92
N PHE A 17 -5.67 -9.45 26.21
CA PHE A 17 -5.22 -10.77 25.78
C PHE A 17 -5.09 -10.86 24.26
N ILE A 18 -6.11 -10.42 23.52
CA ILE A 18 -6.08 -10.39 22.04
C ILE A 18 -4.92 -9.51 21.55
N LEU A 19 -4.75 -8.32 22.15
CA LEU A 19 -3.66 -7.42 21.79
C LEU A 19 -2.28 -8.05 22.02
N LEU A 20 -2.07 -8.73 23.14
CA LEU A 20 -0.81 -9.43 23.44
C LEU A 20 -0.52 -10.54 22.42
N VAL A 21 -1.54 -11.33 22.05
CA VAL A 21 -1.40 -12.36 21.03
C VAL A 21 -1.07 -11.75 19.65
N VAL A 22 -1.76 -10.68 19.26
CA VAL A 22 -1.52 -9.99 17.99
C VAL A 22 -0.15 -9.30 17.95
N LEU A 23 0.29 -8.73 19.09
CA LEU A 23 1.58 -8.04 19.17
C LEU A 23 2.77 -9.01 19.35
N SER A 24 2.54 -10.26 19.75
CA SER A 24 3.64 -11.22 20.03
C SER A 24 4.61 -11.41 18.85
N PRO A 25 4.18 -11.51 17.57
CA PRO A 25 5.12 -11.58 16.45
C PRO A 25 5.95 -10.30 16.28
N HIS A 26 5.38 -9.13 16.57
CA HIS A 26 6.07 -7.84 16.48
C HIS A 26 7.11 -7.71 17.60
N ILE A 27 6.79 -8.18 18.81
CA ILE A 27 7.75 -8.26 19.93
C ILE A 27 8.88 -9.23 19.56
N GLY A 28 8.57 -10.40 18.99
CA GLY A 28 9.56 -11.35 18.50
C GLY A 28 10.48 -10.76 17.44
N LEU A 29 9.92 -10.02 16.47
CA LEU A 29 10.68 -9.32 15.45
C LEU A 29 11.61 -8.25 16.07
N LEU A 30 11.11 -7.50 17.05
CA LEU A 30 11.90 -6.49 17.76
C LEU A 30 13.06 -7.15 18.53
N LEU A 31 12.80 -8.22 19.28
CA LEU A 31 13.85 -8.97 20.00
C LEU A 31 14.88 -9.53 19.01
N LEU A 32 14.46 -10.10 17.89
CA LEU A 32 15.35 -10.63 16.87
C LEU A 32 16.22 -9.54 16.23
N SER A 33 15.69 -8.32 16.07
CA SER A 33 16.42 -7.20 15.48
C SER A 33 17.57 -6.70 16.37
N PHE A 34 17.46 -6.87 17.69
CA PHE A 34 18.50 -6.53 18.65
C PHE A 34 19.30 -7.74 19.13
N GLY A 35 18.81 -8.97 18.90
CA GLY A 35 19.47 -10.17 19.36
C GLY A 35 20.72 -10.51 18.52
N THR A 36 21.69 -11.14 19.16
CA THR A 36 22.71 -11.89 18.45
C THR A 36 22.09 -13.14 17.82
N ILE A 37 22.83 -14.19 17.52
CA ILE A 37 22.24 -15.42 17.00
C ILE A 37 21.30 -16.00 18.05
N TRP A 38 20.00 -16.04 17.71
CA TRP A 38 18.94 -16.52 18.60
C TRP A 38 18.35 -17.82 18.06
N SER A 39 18.51 -18.91 18.81
CA SER A 39 18.02 -20.24 18.44
C SER A 39 17.51 -20.99 19.66
N PHE A 40 16.26 -21.45 19.62
CA PHE A 40 15.62 -22.34 20.59
C PHE A 40 15.54 -21.88 22.07
N ALA A 41 16.05 -20.67 22.40
CA ALA A 41 15.90 -20.09 23.73
C ALA A 41 14.68 -19.15 23.78
N PRO A 42 14.04 -18.92 24.95
CA PRO A 42 12.94 -17.98 25.08
C PRO A 42 13.32 -16.52 24.79
N LEU A 43 14.57 -16.15 25.06
CA LEU A 43 15.16 -14.82 24.82
C LEU A 43 16.54 -14.95 24.18
N PRO A 44 17.02 -13.94 23.46
CA PRO A 44 18.39 -13.92 22.95
C PRO A 44 19.43 -13.95 24.07
N ASP A 45 20.54 -14.63 23.86
CA ASP A 45 21.65 -14.72 24.83
C ASP A 45 22.37 -13.38 25.05
N ALA A 46 22.44 -12.55 23.97
CA ALA A 46 23.04 -11.21 24.02
C ALA A 46 22.35 -10.27 23.04
N TYR A 47 22.51 -8.98 23.27
CA TYR A 47 21.91 -7.92 22.44
C TYR A 47 22.98 -7.10 21.74
N THR A 48 22.67 -6.63 20.52
CA THR A 48 23.60 -5.88 19.69
C THR A 48 22.85 -4.87 18.80
N LEU A 49 23.52 -3.77 18.44
CA LEU A 49 23.07 -2.84 17.39
C LEU A 49 23.68 -3.17 16.01
N GLN A 50 24.59 -4.15 15.95
CA GLN A 50 25.26 -4.52 14.72
C GLN A 50 24.30 -4.91 13.59
N ASN A 51 23.16 -5.50 13.93
CA ASN A 51 22.12 -5.85 12.96
C ASN A 51 21.60 -4.61 12.20
N TYR A 52 21.45 -3.48 12.88
CA TYR A 52 21.04 -2.23 12.25
C TYR A 52 22.16 -1.61 11.40
N ALA A 53 23.42 -1.73 11.79
CA ALA A 53 24.56 -1.29 10.98
C ALA A 53 24.65 -2.12 9.69
N THR A 54 24.61 -3.44 9.80
CA THR A 54 24.62 -4.35 8.64
C THR A 54 23.43 -4.11 7.72
N MET A 55 22.23 -3.95 8.29
CA MET A 55 21.03 -3.61 7.54
C MET A 55 21.21 -2.29 6.78
N TRP A 56 21.69 -1.25 7.44
CA TRP A 56 21.84 0.08 6.83
C TRP A 56 22.83 0.11 5.68
N GLU A 57 23.95 -0.59 5.79
CA GLU A 57 24.94 -0.70 4.72
C GLU A 57 24.40 -1.46 3.50
N GLY A 58 23.61 -2.52 3.73
CA GLY A 58 23.13 -3.39 2.67
C GLY A 58 21.75 -3.06 2.08
N SER A 59 20.96 -2.14 2.70
CA SER A 59 19.52 -2.05 2.40
C SER A 59 19.03 -0.70 1.91
N LYS A 60 19.90 0.30 1.77
CA LYS A 60 19.49 1.65 1.30
C LYS A 60 18.73 1.59 -0.02
N THR A 61 19.25 0.81 -0.95
CA THR A 61 18.64 0.63 -2.28
C THR A 61 17.25 -0.01 -2.16
N TYR A 62 17.07 -1.02 -1.31
CA TYR A 62 15.77 -1.68 -1.12
C TYR A 62 14.69 -0.72 -0.58
N ILE A 63 15.07 0.17 0.34
CA ILE A 63 14.15 1.18 0.88
C ILE A 63 13.75 2.17 -0.21
N LEU A 64 14.74 2.70 -0.96
CA LEU A 64 14.49 3.65 -2.04
C LEU A 64 13.64 3.04 -3.16
N ASN A 65 13.95 1.83 -3.59
CA ASN A 65 13.18 1.10 -4.59
C ASN A 65 11.73 0.90 -4.14
N THR A 66 11.51 0.55 -2.86
CA THR A 66 10.15 0.40 -2.33
C THR A 66 9.36 1.70 -2.38
N VAL A 67 9.96 2.81 -1.93
CA VAL A 67 9.30 4.12 -1.96
C VAL A 67 8.97 4.52 -3.41
N LEU A 68 9.91 4.28 -4.34
CA LEU A 68 9.72 4.60 -5.75
C LEU A 68 8.62 3.72 -6.37
N TYR A 69 8.72 2.40 -6.27
CA TYR A 69 7.80 1.49 -6.96
C TYR A 69 6.40 1.54 -6.36
N ALA A 70 6.28 1.51 -5.03
CA ALA A 70 5.00 1.64 -4.35
C ALA A 70 4.38 3.03 -4.55
N GLY A 71 5.21 4.09 -4.59
CA GLY A 71 4.77 5.46 -4.88
C GLY A 71 4.21 5.62 -6.30
N ILE A 72 4.90 5.08 -7.31
CA ILE A 72 4.43 5.05 -8.68
C ILE A 72 3.13 4.24 -8.78
N ALA A 73 3.12 3.03 -8.22
CA ALA A 73 1.95 2.15 -8.24
C ALA A 73 0.73 2.85 -7.61
N ALA A 74 0.86 3.38 -6.41
CA ALA A 74 -0.23 4.05 -5.69
C ALA A 74 -0.72 5.32 -6.42
N SER A 75 0.18 6.07 -7.05
CA SER A 75 -0.19 7.25 -7.85
C SER A 75 -1.04 6.86 -9.07
N LEU A 76 -0.61 5.84 -9.79
CA LEU A 76 -1.35 5.31 -10.93
C LEU A 76 -2.67 4.69 -10.49
N ASP A 77 -2.70 3.98 -9.37
CA ASP A 77 -3.89 3.36 -8.81
C ASP A 77 -4.99 4.38 -8.49
N VAL A 78 -4.66 5.51 -7.88
CA VAL A 78 -5.67 6.53 -7.58
C VAL A 78 -6.13 7.26 -8.83
N ILE A 79 -5.28 7.46 -9.82
CA ILE A 79 -5.65 8.06 -11.12
C ILE A 79 -6.62 7.14 -11.85
N ILE A 80 -6.23 5.88 -12.04
CA ILE A 80 -7.04 4.87 -12.76
C ILE A 80 -8.30 4.54 -11.95
N GLY A 81 -8.17 4.35 -10.64
CA GLY A 81 -9.29 4.06 -9.74
C GLY A 81 -10.34 5.17 -9.73
N THR A 82 -9.91 6.44 -9.72
CA THR A 82 -10.82 7.60 -9.82
C THR A 82 -11.53 7.63 -11.18
N ALA A 83 -10.81 7.37 -12.26
CA ALA A 83 -11.39 7.33 -13.60
C ALA A 83 -12.43 6.19 -13.73
N ILE A 84 -12.10 4.98 -13.28
CA ILE A 84 -13.02 3.85 -13.28
C ILE A 84 -14.23 4.14 -12.39
N ALA A 85 -14.04 4.65 -11.18
CA ALA A 85 -15.13 5.01 -10.27
C ALA A 85 -16.08 6.01 -10.92
N TYR A 86 -15.54 7.05 -11.58
CA TYR A 86 -16.35 8.05 -12.28
C TYR A 86 -17.15 7.42 -13.43
N ILE A 87 -16.53 6.61 -14.27
CA ILE A 87 -17.19 5.94 -15.39
C ILE A 87 -18.30 5.02 -14.87
N VAL A 88 -18.04 4.23 -13.84
CA VAL A 88 -19.00 3.25 -13.31
C VAL A 88 -20.21 3.94 -12.66
N ILE A 89 -20.00 5.03 -11.92
CA ILE A 89 -21.05 5.67 -11.12
C ILE A 89 -21.77 6.75 -11.91
N ARG A 90 -21.06 7.57 -12.68
CA ARG A 90 -21.58 8.79 -13.31
C ARG A 90 -21.95 8.67 -14.79
N THR A 91 -21.60 7.56 -15.43
CA THR A 91 -21.90 7.41 -16.87
C THR A 91 -22.86 6.26 -17.13
N GLY A 92 -23.54 6.30 -18.28
CA GLY A 92 -24.41 5.23 -18.78
C GLY A 92 -23.72 4.28 -19.78
N ILE A 93 -22.38 4.31 -19.90
CA ILE A 93 -21.65 3.57 -20.91
C ILE A 93 -21.89 2.06 -20.76
N PHE A 94 -22.21 1.42 -21.88
CA PHE A 94 -22.40 -0.03 -21.92
C PHE A 94 -21.11 -0.74 -21.49
N GLY A 95 -21.25 -1.77 -20.65
CA GLY A 95 -20.09 -2.54 -20.17
C GLY A 95 -19.31 -1.89 -19.02
N ARG A 96 -19.70 -0.72 -18.49
CA ARG A 96 -18.99 -0.02 -17.38
C ARG A 96 -18.74 -0.91 -16.16
N LYS A 97 -19.63 -1.84 -15.85
CA LYS A 97 -19.47 -2.77 -14.74
C LYS A 97 -18.29 -3.75 -14.94
N TRP A 98 -17.95 -4.07 -16.19
CA TRP A 98 -16.81 -4.92 -16.49
C TRP A 98 -15.48 -4.26 -16.08
N LEU A 99 -15.38 -2.93 -16.13
CA LEU A 99 -14.19 -2.21 -15.64
C LEU A 99 -13.98 -2.47 -14.14
N ASP A 100 -15.04 -2.44 -13.34
CA ASP A 100 -14.97 -2.74 -11.90
C ASP A 100 -14.59 -4.20 -11.65
N TYR A 101 -15.20 -5.14 -12.38
CA TYR A 101 -14.87 -6.56 -12.26
C TYR A 101 -13.42 -6.87 -12.65
N LEU A 102 -12.96 -6.34 -13.79
CA LEU A 102 -11.58 -6.54 -14.26
C LEU A 102 -10.55 -5.93 -13.29
N ALA A 103 -10.80 -4.69 -12.85
CA ALA A 103 -9.92 -4.05 -11.87
C ALA A 103 -9.85 -4.83 -10.55
N THR A 104 -10.96 -5.46 -10.13
CA THR A 104 -11.02 -6.23 -8.88
C THR A 104 -10.49 -7.67 -9.04
N ALA A 105 -10.54 -8.23 -10.24
CA ALA A 105 -10.12 -9.61 -10.53
C ALA A 105 -8.65 -9.89 -10.15
N ALA A 106 -7.79 -8.86 -10.18
CA ALA A 106 -6.38 -9.00 -9.80
C ALA A 106 -6.16 -9.51 -8.37
N LEU A 107 -7.13 -9.29 -7.44
CA LEU A 107 -7.05 -9.83 -6.08
C LEU A 107 -7.26 -11.35 -6.02
N ALA A 108 -7.98 -11.92 -6.96
CA ALA A 108 -8.25 -13.35 -7.01
C ALA A 108 -7.04 -14.17 -7.49
N VAL A 109 -6.06 -13.51 -8.14
CA VAL A 109 -4.88 -14.19 -8.67
C VAL A 109 -3.77 -14.20 -7.62
N PRO A 110 -3.21 -15.39 -7.25
CA PRO A 110 -2.05 -15.45 -6.37
C PRO A 110 -0.87 -14.65 -6.94
N GLY A 111 -0.16 -13.91 -6.07
CA GLY A 111 0.91 -13.00 -6.52
C GLY A 111 2.02 -13.70 -7.30
N VAL A 112 2.43 -14.89 -6.87
CA VAL A 112 3.44 -15.71 -7.57
C VAL A 112 2.97 -16.07 -8.99
N VAL A 113 1.70 -16.45 -9.15
CA VAL A 113 1.13 -16.80 -10.47
C VAL A 113 1.14 -15.57 -11.39
N LEU A 114 0.77 -14.42 -10.84
CA LEU A 114 0.80 -13.15 -11.57
C LEU A 114 2.24 -12.78 -11.97
N GLY A 115 3.21 -12.92 -11.05
CA GLY A 115 4.63 -12.69 -11.33
C GLY A 115 5.16 -13.58 -12.47
N ILE A 116 4.84 -14.88 -12.45
CA ILE A 116 5.19 -15.82 -13.53
C ILE A 116 4.52 -15.39 -14.85
N GLY A 117 3.25 -14.99 -14.79
CA GLY A 117 2.51 -14.48 -15.95
C GLY A 117 3.22 -13.30 -16.60
N TYR A 118 3.64 -12.32 -15.80
CA TYR A 118 4.42 -11.16 -16.29
C TYR A 118 5.74 -11.56 -16.92
N LEU A 119 6.52 -12.43 -16.26
CA LEU A 119 7.78 -12.92 -16.81
C LEU A 119 7.59 -13.57 -18.18
N ARG A 120 6.59 -14.44 -18.32
CA ARG A 120 6.31 -15.14 -19.57
C ARG A 120 5.81 -14.21 -20.67
N THR A 121 4.91 -13.28 -20.32
CA THR A 121 4.29 -12.36 -21.29
C THR A 121 5.30 -11.32 -21.81
N PHE A 122 6.13 -10.79 -20.93
CA PHE A 122 6.99 -9.65 -21.25
C PHE A 122 8.46 -10.02 -21.47
N HIS A 123 8.78 -11.32 -21.48
CA HIS A 123 10.13 -11.79 -21.78
C HIS A 123 10.57 -11.47 -23.24
N SER A 124 9.64 -11.49 -24.18
CA SER A 124 9.91 -11.23 -25.59
C SER A 124 9.57 -9.78 -26.00
N VAL A 125 9.28 -8.92 -25.04
CA VAL A 125 9.00 -7.50 -25.28
C VAL A 125 10.21 -6.71 -24.86
N ASP A 126 10.96 -6.18 -25.82
CA ASP A 126 12.16 -5.40 -25.55
C ASP A 126 11.83 -3.95 -25.21
N VAL A 127 12.58 -3.38 -24.27
CA VAL A 127 12.50 -1.96 -23.93
C VAL A 127 13.13 -1.16 -25.08
N PRO A 128 12.42 -0.19 -25.68
CA PRO A 128 12.85 0.48 -26.93
C PRO A 128 14.24 1.12 -26.90
N PHE A 129 14.74 1.48 -25.70
CA PHE A 129 16.00 2.23 -25.60
C PHE A 129 17.17 1.39 -25.10
N THR A 130 16.93 0.25 -24.46
CA THR A 130 17.97 -0.60 -23.88
C THR A 130 18.14 -1.92 -24.61
N GLY A 131 17.12 -2.38 -25.34
CA GLY A 131 17.08 -3.70 -25.97
C GLY A 131 16.98 -4.86 -24.99
N GLU A 132 16.83 -4.58 -23.69
CA GLU A 132 16.63 -5.63 -22.69
C GLU A 132 15.14 -6.01 -22.59
N PRO A 133 14.82 -7.27 -22.23
CA PRO A 133 13.43 -7.68 -22.00
C PRO A 133 12.76 -6.81 -20.93
N LEU A 134 11.53 -6.37 -21.18
CA LEU A 134 10.74 -5.62 -20.21
C LEU A 134 10.55 -6.41 -18.89
N ALA A 135 10.53 -7.74 -18.97
CA ALA A 135 10.47 -8.63 -17.82
C ALA A 135 11.68 -8.48 -16.88
N SER A 136 12.82 -8.00 -17.36
CA SER A 136 14.04 -7.78 -16.57
C SER A 136 14.17 -6.36 -16.03
N TRP A 137 13.27 -5.44 -16.43
CA TRP A 137 13.36 -4.05 -16.05
C TRP A 137 12.51 -3.75 -14.82
N TRP A 138 13.04 -2.94 -13.90
CA TRP A 138 12.37 -2.59 -12.65
C TRP A 138 10.92 -2.09 -12.79
N VAL A 139 10.57 -1.49 -13.93
CA VAL A 139 9.22 -0.99 -14.23
C VAL A 139 8.17 -2.10 -14.15
N ILE A 140 8.53 -3.35 -14.49
CA ILE A 140 7.59 -4.47 -14.42
C ILE A 140 7.13 -4.73 -12.97
N ILE A 141 8.02 -4.47 -11.99
CA ILE A 141 7.69 -4.58 -10.57
C ILE A 141 6.64 -3.53 -10.21
N ALA A 142 6.86 -2.28 -10.60
CA ALA A 142 5.91 -1.19 -10.32
C ALA A 142 4.53 -1.45 -10.99
N LEU A 143 4.51 -1.96 -12.22
CA LEU A 143 3.26 -2.34 -12.92
C LEU A 143 2.54 -3.51 -12.23
N ALA A 144 3.27 -4.51 -11.77
CA ALA A 144 2.68 -5.63 -11.05
C ALA A 144 2.08 -5.18 -9.70
N LEU A 145 2.76 -4.29 -8.98
CA LEU A 145 2.26 -3.67 -7.76
C LEU A 145 0.99 -2.87 -8.04
N MET A 146 0.98 -2.03 -9.07
CA MET A 146 -0.16 -1.23 -9.50
C MET A 146 -1.39 -2.12 -9.74
N ILE A 147 -1.29 -3.10 -10.61
CA ILE A 147 -2.44 -3.94 -10.96
C ILE A 147 -3.00 -4.68 -9.74
N ARG A 148 -2.13 -5.14 -8.85
CA ARG A 148 -2.55 -5.83 -7.62
C ARG A 148 -3.19 -4.91 -6.58
N ARG A 149 -2.83 -3.64 -6.56
CA ARG A 149 -3.31 -2.67 -5.54
C ARG A 149 -4.41 -1.75 -6.06
N LEU A 150 -4.63 -1.70 -7.36
CA LEU A 150 -5.73 -0.96 -7.98
C LEU A 150 -7.10 -1.16 -7.29
N PRO A 151 -7.51 -2.37 -6.89
CA PRO A 151 -8.79 -2.57 -6.21
C PRO A 151 -8.95 -1.76 -4.93
N TYR A 152 -7.89 -1.56 -4.15
CA TYR A 152 -7.95 -0.78 -2.90
C TYR A 152 -8.21 0.70 -3.19
N ALA A 153 -7.46 1.28 -4.12
CA ALA A 153 -7.67 2.66 -4.54
C ALA A 153 -9.05 2.85 -5.19
N LEU A 154 -9.48 1.91 -6.04
CA LEU A 154 -10.79 1.94 -6.68
C LEU A 154 -11.92 1.96 -5.65
N ARG A 155 -11.89 1.12 -4.62
CA ARG A 155 -12.91 1.11 -3.56
C ARG A 155 -12.95 2.41 -2.77
N ALA A 156 -11.79 2.97 -2.43
CA ALA A 156 -11.71 4.25 -1.73
C ALA A 156 -12.26 5.41 -2.59
N CYS A 157 -11.86 5.47 -3.87
CA CYS A 157 -12.36 6.48 -4.80
C CYS A 157 -13.86 6.32 -5.09
N THR A 158 -14.36 5.09 -5.20
CA THR A 158 -15.78 4.78 -5.37
C THR A 158 -16.59 5.30 -4.18
N ALA A 159 -16.17 4.98 -2.96
CA ALA A 159 -16.83 5.43 -1.75
C ALA A 159 -16.82 6.97 -1.61
N ALA A 160 -15.71 7.62 -1.98
CA ALA A 160 -15.62 9.08 -1.98
C ALA A 160 -16.55 9.72 -3.01
N LEU A 161 -16.62 9.19 -4.23
CA LEU A 161 -17.47 9.71 -5.28
C LEU A 161 -18.97 9.55 -4.95
N GLN A 162 -19.35 8.46 -4.27
CA GLN A 162 -20.72 8.25 -3.82
C GLN A 162 -21.19 9.29 -2.80
N GLN A 163 -20.27 9.93 -2.07
CA GLN A 163 -20.58 11.02 -1.13
C GLN A 163 -20.73 12.38 -1.81
N VAL A 164 -20.28 12.52 -3.06
CA VAL A 164 -20.47 13.75 -3.84
C VAL A 164 -21.87 13.76 -4.45
N SER A 165 -22.68 14.76 -4.08
CA SER A 165 -24.03 14.90 -4.61
C SER A 165 -24.01 15.18 -6.12
N LEU A 166 -24.83 14.46 -6.89
CA LEU A 166 -25.00 14.69 -8.32
C LEU A 166 -25.55 16.09 -8.61
N ALA A 167 -26.39 16.63 -7.72
CA ALA A 167 -26.93 17.97 -7.84
C ALA A 167 -25.88 19.08 -7.95
N LEU A 168 -24.69 18.88 -7.35
CA LEU A 168 -23.58 19.85 -7.49
C LEU A 168 -23.01 19.85 -8.91
N GLU A 169 -22.96 18.69 -9.55
CA GLU A 169 -22.50 18.56 -10.94
C GLU A 169 -23.53 19.18 -11.89
N GLU A 170 -24.82 18.90 -11.69
CA GLU A 170 -25.93 19.44 -12.49
C GLU A 170 -26.05 20.96 -12.34
N ALA A 171 -25.89 21.48 -11.13
CA ALA A 171 -25.88 22.93 -10.89
C ALA A 171 -24.73 23.64 -11.62
N ALA A 172 -23.55 23.08 -11.60
CA ALA A 172 -22.41 23.63 -12.33
C ALA A 172 -22.61 23.61 -13.85
N GLU A 173 -23.16 22.53 -14.38
CA GLU A 173 -23.49 22.42 -15.81
C GLU A 173 -24.59 23.43 -16.22
N SER A 174 -25.57 23.63 -15.36
CA SER A 174 -26.63 24.65 -15.57
C SER A 174 -26.08 26.08 -15.61
N LEU A 175 -24.99 26.35 -14.88
CA LEU A 175 -24.24 27.60 -14.91
C LEU A 175 -23.24 27.69 -16.08
N GLY A 176 -23.25 26.73 -17.02
CA GLY A 176 -22.42 26.73 -18.22
C GLY A 176 -21.01 26.12 -18.02
N ALA A 177 -20.77 25.46 -16.91
CA ALA A 177 -19.49 24.74 -16.75
C ALA A 177 -19.44 23.51 -17.67
N THR A 178 -18.29 23.30 -18.33
CA THR A 178 -18.05 22.07 -19.08
C THR A 178 -17.85 20.91 -18.12
N LYS A 179 -18.17 19.69 -18.54
CA LYS A 179 -18.01 18.47 -17.75
C LYS A 179 -16.58 18.31 -17.18
N ARG A 180 -15.56 18.64 -18.00
CA ARG A 180 -14.16 18.67 -17.54
C ARG A 180 -13.94 19.67 -16.39
N ARG A 181 -14.52 20.86 -16.47
CA ARG A 181 -14.39 21.89 -15.44
C ARG A 181 -15.11 21.48 -14.16
N THR A 182 -16.29 20.89 -14.26
CA THR A 182 -17.05 20.34 -13.13
C THR A 182 -16.24 19.26 -12.40
N ILE A 183 -15.66 18.30 -13.14
CA ILE A 183 -14.80 17.25 -12.55
C ILE A 183 -13.62 17.89 -11.83
N GLN A 184 -12.88 18.79 -12.47
CA GLN A 184 -11.64 19.35 -11.92
C GLN A 184 -11.87 20.30 -10.74
N LYS A 185 -12.97 21.07 -10.75
CA LYS A 185 -13.20 22.15 -9.77
C LYS A 185 -14.19 21.77 -8.66
N ILE A 186 -14.98 20.71 -8.84
CA ILE A 186 -16.00 20.29 -7.88
C ILE A 186 -15.75 18.85 -7.44
N VAL A 187 -15.79 17.88 -8.36
CA VAL A 187 -15.76 16.45 -8.02
C VAL A 187 -14.43 16.07 -7.38
N LEU A 188 -13.30 16.32 -8.05
CA LEU A 188 -11.97 15.93 -7.54
C LEU A 188 -11.63 16.59 -6.20
N PRO A 189 -11.84 17.90 -5.98
CA PRO A 189 -11.60 18.51 -4.68
C PRO A 189 -12.47 17.93 -3.56
N LEU A 190 -13.73 17.58 -3.85
CA LEU A 190 -14.60 16.95 -2.86
C LEU A 190 -14.19 15.49 -2.56
N MET A 191 -13.57 14.80 -3.51
CA MET A 191 -13.05 13.43 -3.35
C MET A 191 -11.67 13.35 -2.72
N THR A 192 -10.97 14.46 -2.46
CA THR A 192 -9.56 14.48 -2.05
C THR A 192 -9.26 13.54 -0.88
N GLY A 193 -10.12 13.54 0.15
CA GLY A 193 -9.94 12.65 1.31
C GLY A 193 -9.96 11.16 0.94
N GLY A 194 -10.84 10.74 0.05
CA GLY A 194 -10.92 9.37 -0.41
C GLY A 194 -9.80 8.99 -1.39
N ILE A 195 -9.37 9.92 -2.24
CA ILE A 195 -8.22 9.74 -3.14
C ILE A 195 -6.95 9.52 -2.30
N LEU A 196 -6.73 10.36 -1.27
CA LEU A 196 -5.59 10.20 -0.35
C LEU A 196 -5.66 8.88 0.44
N ALA A 197 -6.84 8.51 0.93
CA ALA A 197 -7.02 7.22 1.60
C ALA A 197 -6.70 6.04 0.66
N GLY A 198 -7.13 6.11 -0.60
CA GLY A 198 -6.81 5.15 -1.65
C GLY A 198 -5.32 5.06 -1.93
N PHE A 199 -4.65 6.21 -2.08
CA PHE A 199 -3.20 6.28 -2.26
C PHE A 199 -2.44 5.57 -1.14
N VAL A 200 -2.75 5.91 0.11
CA VAL A 200 -2.02 5.36 1.26
C VAL A 200 -2.28 3.88 1.44
N THR A 201 -3.50 3.42 1.24
CA THR A 201 -3.82 2.00 1.33
C THR A 201 -3.11 1.21 0.24
N SER A 202 -3.09 1.73 -0.99
CA SER A 202 -2.34 1.13 -2.10
C SER A 202 -0.84 1.14 -1.81
N PHE A 203 -0.27 2.28 -1.42
CA PHE A 203 1.15 2.41 -1.07
C PHE A 203 1.56 1.45 0.04
N ALA A 204 0.86 1.46 1.18
CA ALA A 204 1.19 0.65 2.34
C ALA A 204 1.18 -0.86 2.02
N THR A 205 0.18 -1.30 1.26
CA THR A 205 0.06 -2.70 0.86
C THR A 205 1.04 -3.08 -0.25
N ALA A 206 1.42 -2.15 -1.14
CA ALA A 206 2.45 -2.36 -2.16
C ALA A 206 3.85 -2.43 -1.54
N ALA A 207 4.16 -1.59 -0.55
CA ALA A 207 5.46 -1.52 0.10
C ALA A 207 5.90 -2.83 0.77
N VAL A 208 4.96 -3.67 1.17
CA VAL A 208 5.22 -4.98 1.82
C VAL A 208 4.93 -6.17 0.92
N GLU A 209 4.71 -5.94 -0.38
CA GLU A 209 4.40 -7.01 -1.33
C GLU A 209 5.63 -7.83 -1.68
N LEU A 210 5.60 -9.12 -1.35
CA LEU A 210 6.68 -10.07 -1.67
C LEU A 210 6.27 -11.08 -2.75
N SER A 211 5.01 -11.51 -2.77
CA SER A 211 4.61 -12.70 -3.54
C SER A 211 4.75 -12.55 -5.07
N ALA A 212 4.50 -11.36 -5.62
CA ALA A 212 4.78 -11.09 -7.03
C ALA A 212 6.23 -10.66 -7.24
N THR A 213 6.78 -9.83 -6.34
CA THR A 213 8.12 -9.27 -6.48
C THR A 213 9.22 -10.34 -6.42
N ILE A 214 9.03 -11.41 -5.65
CA ILE A 214 9.99 -12.52 -5.57
C ILE A 214 10.24 -13.19 -6.94
N MET A 215 9.26 -13.13 -7.84
CA MET A 215 9.38 -13.66 -9.20
C MET A 215 9.98 -12.64 -10.18
N LEU A 216 9.78 -11.33 -9.93
CA LEU A 216 10.06 -10.27 -10.89
C LEU A 216 11.41 -9.58 -10.65
N VAL A 217 12.02 -9.76 -9.49
CA VAL A 217 13.34 -9.18 -9.20
C VAL A 217 14.40 -9.92 -9.99
N SER A 218 15.02 -9.23 -10.95
CA SER A 218 16.09 -9.77 -11.79
C SER A 218 17.48 -9.49 -11.22
N SER A 219 17.64 -8.40 -10.46
CA SER A 219 18.88 -7.99 -9.83
C SER A 219 18.62 -7.49 -8.40
N ASN A 220 19.59 -7.69 -7.52
CA ASN A 220 19.52 -7.15 -6.16
C ASN A 220 19.47 -5.61 -6.13
N SER A 221 19.99 -4.93 -7.18
CA SER A 221 19.88 -3.48 -7.33
C SER A 221 18.43 -3.00 -7.49
N ASP A 222 17.56 -3.84 -8.04
CA ASP A 222 16.16 -3.51 -8.31
C ASP A 222 15.21 -4.06 -7.24
N ALA A 223 15.77 -4.76 -6.26
CA ALA A 223 14.99 -5.39 -5.22
C ALA A 223 14.29 -4.37 -4.31
N PRO A 224 12.99 -4.52 -4.02
CA PRO A 224 12.30 -3.77 -3.01
C PRO A 224 12.55 -4.35 -1.60
N LEU A 225 12.14 -3.61 -0.58
CA LEU A 225 12.38 -3.90 0.84
C LEU A 225 11.88 -5.28 1.27
N ALA A 226 10.69 -5.69 0.85
CA ALA A 226 10.14 -7.00 1.18
C ALA A 226 11.02 -8.16 0.64
N TYR A 227 11.59 -7.99 -0.56
CA TYR A 227 12.56 -8.92 -1.12
C TYR A 227 13.90 -8.88 -0.37
N GLY A 228 14.36 -7.71 0.04
CA GLY A 228 15.55 -7.56 0.88
C GLY A 228 15.41 -8.28 2.23
N ILE A 229 14.26 -8.15 2.90
CA ILE A 229 13.95 -8.91 4.11
C ILE A 229 14.04 -10.43 3.83
N TYR A 230 13.42 -10.88 2.74
CA TYR A 230 13.49 -12.28 2.33
C TYR A 230 14.93 -12.76 2.16
N LEU A 231 15.77 -12.00 1.46
CA LEU A 231 17.19 -12.37 1.28
C LEU A 231 17.96 -12.50 2.61
N PHE A 232 17.82 -11.52 3.49
CA PHE A 232 18.48 -11.57 4.80
C PHE A 232 18.03 -12.77 5.64
N MET A 233 16.75 -13.14 5.56
CA MET A 233 16.21 -14.27 6.31
C MET A 233 16.68 -15.64 5.83
N GLN A 234 17.31 -15.75 4.65
CA GLN A 234 17.79 -17.01 4.10
C GLN A 234 19.02 -17.55 4.85
N THR A 235 19.75 -16.70 5.57
CA THR A 235 20.95 -17.11 6.31
C THR A 235 20.79 -16.86 7.81
N PRO A 236 21.28 -17.75 8.69
CA PRO A 236 21.21 -17.56 10.14
C PRO A 236 21.83 -16.24 10.61
N SER A 237 22.97 -15.85 10.04
CA SER A 237 23.67 -14.59 10.35
C SER A 237 22.94 -13.34 9.84
N GLY A 238 22.10 -13.47 8.82
CA GLY A 238 21.32 -12.36 8.24
C GLY A 238 19.99 -12.10 8.97
N ARG A 239 19.48 -13.04 9.76
CA ARG A 239 18.15 -12.94 10.37
C ARG A 239 17.97 -11.68 11.22
N GLY A 240 18.97 -11.30 11.99
CA GLY A 240 18.94 -10.07 12.79
C GLY A 240 18.82 -8.80 11.91
N ALA A 241 19.63 -8.72 10.85
CA ALA A 241 19.57 -7.63 9.89
C ALA A 241 18.24 -7.62 9.11
N GLY A 242 17.72 -8.79 8.74
CA GLY A 242 16.40 -8.94 8.13
C GLY A 242 15.27 -8.48 9.05
N ALA A 243 15.36 -8.79 10.35
CA ALA A 243 14.42 -8.32 11.35
C ALA A 243 14.50 -6.79 11.54
N ALA A 244 15.71 -6.22 11.57
CA ALA A 244 15.92 -4.77 11.63
C ALA A 244 15.30 -4.08 10.40
N LEU A 245 15.47 -4.67 9.21
CA LEU A 245 14.83 -4.15 7.99
C LEU A 245 13.29 -4.28 8.05
N GLY A 246 12.78 -5.36 8.66
CA GLY A 246 11.36 -5.53 8.94
C GLY A 246 10.79 -4.44 9.86
N ILE A 247 11.53 -4.04 10.90
CA ILE A 247 11.15 -2.89 11.75
C ILE A 247 11.09 -1.60 10.93
N VAL A 248 12.06 -1.37 10.05
CA VAL A 248 12.05 -0.21 9.13
C VAL A 248 10.81 -0.25 8.23
N ALA A 249 10.43 -1.42 7.71
CA ALA A 249 9.21 -1.58 6.92
C ALA A 249 7.95 -1.17 7.71
N VAL A 250 7.82 -1.64 8.94
CA VAL A 250 6.71 -1.29 9.84
C VAL A 250 6.66 0.23 10.06
N ILE A 251 7.82 0.86 10.32
CA ILE A 251 7.91 2.31 10.53
C ILE A 251 7.48 3.08 9.27
N VAL A 252 7.97 2.69 8.09
CA VAL A 252 7.61 3.35 6.82
C VAL A 252 6.11 3.28 6.57
N VAL A 253 5.50 2.12 6.75
CA VAL A 253 4.04 1.94 6.59
C VAL A 253 3.27 2.72 7.65
N ALA A 254 3.71 2.71 8.91
CA ALA A 254 3.08 3.45 9.99
C ALA A 254 3.12 4.97 9.74
N ILE A 255 4.28 5.50 9.34
CA ILE A 255 4.43 6.93 9.00
C ILE A 255 3.50 7.29 7.84
N GLY A 256 3.47 6.48 6.78
CA GLY A 256 2.58 6.71 5.63
C GLY A 256 1.11 6.74 6.06
N THR A 257 0.70 5.80 6.89
CA THR A 257 -0.69 5.70 7.38
C THR A 257 -1.07 6.88 8.27
N VAL A 258 -0.21 7.23 9.23
CA VAL A 258 -0.44 8.37 10.15
C VAL A 258 -0.46 9.69 9.38
N ALA A 259 0.50 9.91 8.48
CA ALA A 259 0.54 11.12 7.65
C ALA A 259 -0.76 11.29 6.83
N SER A 260 -1.27 10.21 6.26
CA SER A 260 -2.56 10.23 5.56
C SER A 260 -3.72 10.62 6.46
N GLN A 261 -3.81 10.04 7.65
CA GLN A 261 -4.88 10.39 8.59
C GLN A 261 -4.85 11.87 8.95
N PHE A 262 -3.67 12.43 9.21
CA PHE A 262 -3.53 13.87 9.49
C PHE A 262 -3.97 14.74 8.32
N ILE A 263 -3.65 14.37 7.08
CA ILE A 263 -4.07 15.12 5.89
C ILE A 263 -5.59 15.08 5.74
N ILE A 264 -6.21 13.91 5.91
CA ILE A 264 -7.67 13.74 5.82
C ILE A 264 -8.39 14.53 6.91
N GLU A 265 -7.89 14.50 8.15
CA GLU A 265 -8.49 15.25 9.26
C GLU A 265 -8.37 16.76 9.07
N ARG A 266 -7.21 17.22 8.58
CA ARG A 266 -6.99 18.64 8.26
C ARG A 266 -7.95 19.12 7.17
N ASP A 267 -8.14 18.33 6.11
CA ASP A 267 -9.09 18.66 5.03
C ASP A 267 -10.54 18.75 5.54
N LYS A 268 -10.95 17.83 6.42
CA LYS A 268 -12.26 17.87 7.07
C LYS A 268 -12.45 19.13 7.93
N LYS A 269 -11.45 19.52 8.71
CA LYS A 269 -11.51 20.74 9.56
C LYS A 269 -11.59 21.99 8.71
N LEU A 270 -10.84 22.08 7.62
CA LEU A 270 -10.87 23.23 6.71
C LEU A 270 -12.24 23.36 6.03
N LYS A 271 -12.86 22.24 5.61
CA LYS A 271 -14.21 22.26 5.03
C LYS A 271 -15.26 22.69 6.05
N ALA A 272 -15.22 22.16 7.28
CA ALA A 272 -16.13 22.55 8.34
C ALA A 272 -15.99 24.03 8.76
N SER A 273 -14.80 24.61 8.68
CA SER A 273 -14.58 26.04 8.95
C SER A 273 -15.15 26.96 7.86
N ASN A 274 -15.13 26.51 6.60
CA ASN A 274 -15.66 27.28 5.48
C ASN A 274 -17.19 27.22 5.38
N ASP A 275 -17.84 26.20 5.96
CA ASP A 275 -19.30 26.05 5.99
C ASP A 275 -19.97 26.94 7.08
N VAL A 276 -19.17 27.59 7.94
CA VAL A 276 -19.64 28.44 9.04
C VAL A 276 -19.63 29.96 8.64
N HIS A 277 -19.08 30.30 7.49
CA HIS A 277 -19.01 31.63 6.92
C HIS A 277 -19.81 31.70 5.61
#